data_ca1f7a11f114b8c6ed37b2fe7e72592e
#
_entry.id   ca1f7a11f114b8c6ed37b2fe7e72592e
#
_cell.length_a   1.000
_cell.length_b   1.000
_cell.length_c   1.000
_cell.angle_alpha   90.00
_cell.angle_beta   90.00
_cell.angle_gamma   90.00
#
_symmetry.space_group_name_H-M   'P 1'
#
loop_
_entity.id
_entity.type
_entity.pdbx_description
1 polymer ?
#
loop_
_entity_poly.entity_id
_entity_poly.type
_entity_poly.pdbx_seq_one_letter_code
_entity_poly.pdbx_strand_id
1 'polypeptide(L)'
;MAGIGASSLGAIQIPGSPSGRLESFPVQGTFSRQPSPKPTPAIDRGLWITRRAIRRQLAAMPHDLFLIRLIHQATRRSFPGERLWTATQLLKPATVRFLRVRNREGCDVYIWPYAEDHNSGYILLDLDQTAPSVLETMWANGHEPCVVLQTSPGHLQAWIHVSTLPLQPNVATAIGKHLAGVYGGDSASTDWRHLGRLAGFTNQKSERRTGNGYAPWVKIVQARAGLARGGEALLQSVMIMPGPAGTERRSHGAISRYRSDRPAPRSQAAPLSMDAAKAKEIYQCWMQRWRISERFTQPDWSIVDLWIARKLLSQGMLAEHVQDVLRLASPHFPRRHTDPDDYLRRTVAVARARSLSLSQRSPVFREKCCARML
;
A
#
# COMPACT_ATOMS: atom_id res chain seq x y z
N MET A 1 -66.08 20.00 -11.53
CA MET A 1 -66.91 21.01 -10.86
C MET A 1 -66.17 21.62 -9.70
N ALA A 2 -66.03 22.92 -9.74
CA ALA A 2 -65.94 23.95 -8.68
C ALA A 2 -64.79 23.78 -7.67
N GLY A 3 -64.00 24.81 -7.31
CA GLY A 3 -63.99 26.23 -7.66
C GLY A 3 -62.97 26.91 -6.80
N ILE A 4 -62.22 27.71 -7.40
CA ILE A 4 -61.79 29.11 -7.15
C ILE A 4 -61.87 29.63 -5.71
N GLY A 5 -60.75 30.16 -5.22
CA GLY A 5 -60.67 31.04 -4.05
C GLY A 5 -59.40 31.88 -4.10
N ALA A 6 -59.44 33.03 -4.75
CA ALA A 6 -58.45 34.10 -4.67
C ALA A 6 -58.85 35.08 -3.54
N SER A 7 -57.89 35.55 -2.77
CA SER A 7 -58.02 36.73 -1.87
C SER A 7 -56.64 37.42 -1.80
N SER A 8 -56.55 38.47 -2.42
CA SER A 8 -56.65 39.93 -2.17
C SER A 8 -55.48 40.49 -1.31
N LEU A 9 -54.69 41.30 -2.02
CA LEU A 9 -53.65 42.21 -1.55
C LEU A 9 -54.20 43.27 -0.59
N GLY A 10 -53.59 43.42 0.56
CA GLY A 10 -53.77 44.54 1.48
C GLY A 10 -52.57 45.49 1.39
N ALA A 11 -52.81 46.69 0.92
CA ALA A 11 -51.86 47.78 0.90
C ALA A 11 -51.75 48.43 2.31
N ILE A 12 -50.55 48.59 2.80
CA ILE A 12 -50.25 49.34 4.03
C ILE A 12 -49.74 50.74 3.66
N GLN A 13 -50.46 51.77 4.09
CA GLN A 13 -50.12 53.21 4.00
C GLN A 13 -48.94 53.53 4.93
N ILE A 14 -48.04 54.42 4.44
CA ILE A 14 -46.95 55.04 5.21
C ILE A 14 -47.38 56.39 5.66
N PRO A 15 -47.29 56.73 6.96
CA PRO A 15 -47.52 58.13 7.45
C PRO A 15 -46.23 58.96 7.47
N GLY A 16 -46.41 60.22 7.24
CA GLY A 16 -45.51 61.30 6.93
C GLY A 16 -44.34 61.58 7.87
N SER A 17 -43.34 62.19 7.27
CA SER A 17 -42.17 62.77 7.91
C SER A 17 -42.50 64.09 8.67
N PRO A 18 -41.82 64.32 9.79
CA PRO A 18 -41.64 65.72 10.27
C PRO A 18 -40.17 66.15 9.99
N SER A 19 -40.08 67.34 9.40
CA SER A 19 -38.85 68.11 9.26
C SER A 19 -38.39 68.61 10.66
N GLY A 20 -37.20 68.17 11.06
CA GLY A 20 -36.53 68.59 12.30
C GLY A 20 -35.07 69.01 12.02
N ARG A 21 -34.75 70.19 12.43
CA ARG A 21 -33.52 71.00 12.40
C ARG A 21 -32.25 70.18 12.63
N LEU A 22 -31.20 70.44 11.78
CA LEU A 22 -29.82 70.04 11.97
C LEU A 22 -29.20 70.78 13.18
N GLU A 23 -28.92 70.07 14.25
CA GLU A 23 -27.93 70.44 15.26
C GLU A 23 -26.63 69.67 15.06
N SER A 24 -25.55 70.43 14.87
CA SER A 24 -24.19 69.95 14.72
C SER A 24 -23.62 69.56 16.08
N PHE A 25 -23.33 68.23 16.26
CA PHE A 25 -22.55 67.72 17.38
C PHE A 25 -21.12 67.46 16.98
N PRO A 26 -20.11 67.77 17.82
CA PRO A 26 -18.71 67.55 17.48
C PRO A 26 -18.37 66.07 17.53
N VAL A 27 -17.89 65.56 16.42
CA VAL A 27 -17.33 64.21 16.33
C VAL A 27 -15.89 64.22 16.87
N GLN A 28 -15.70 63.82 18.11
CA GLN A 28 -14.41 63.30 18.62
C GLN A 28 -14.66 61.97 19.30
N GLY A 29 -14.50 60.91 18.53
CA GLY A 29 -14.47 59.54 19.01
C GLY A 29 -13.58 58.74 18.08
N THR A 30 -12.30 58.57 18.48
CA THR A 30 -11.40 57.59 17.86
C THR A 30 -11.97 56.19 18.07
N PHE A 31 -12.72 55.70 17.07
CA PHE A 31 -13.10 54.29 17.04
C PHE A 31 -11.85 53.44 16.82
N SER A 32 -11.31 52.91 17.92
CA SER A 32 -10.37 51.85 17.91
C SER A 32 -11.00 50.65 17.17
N ARG A 33 -10.57 50.40 15.93
CA ARG A 33 -10.98 49.20 15.18
C ARG A 33 -10.52 48.00 15.98
N GLN A 34 -11.42 47.32 16.66
CA GLN A 34 -11.18 46.01 17.20
C GLN A 34 -10.79 45.08 16.02
N PRO A 35 -9.70 44.31 16.12
CA PRO A 35 -9.34 43.35 15.08
C PRO A 35 -10.49 42.35 14.91
N SER A 36 -11.01 42.27 13.69
CA SER A 36 -12.04 41.30 13.35
C SER A 36 -11.60 39.92 13.81
N PRO A 37 -12.49 39.13 14.43
CA PRO A 37 -12.14 37.76 14.88
C PRO A 37 -11.60 36.96 13.72
N LYS A 38 -10.41 36.35 13.90
CA LYS A 38 -9.81 35.49 12.89
C LYS A 38 -10.85 34.43 12.53
N PRO A 39 -11.11 34.20 11.21
CA PRO A 39 -12.09 33.22 10.79
C PRO A 39 -11.71 31.87 11.39
N THR A 40 -12.63 31.23 12.10
CA THR A 40 -12.45 29.86 12.62
C THR A 40 -12.09 28.96 11.45
N PRO A 41 -11.00 28.20 11.52
CA PRO A 41 -10.58 27.39 10.39
C PRO A 41 -11.69 26.40 10.02
N ALA A 42 -12.18 26.50 8.79
CA ALA A 42 -13.23 25.61 8.29
C ALA A 42 -12.75 24.15 8.45
N ILE A 43 -13.58 23.34 9.12
CA ILE A 43 -13.30 21.92 9.35
C ILE A 43 -13.21 21.23 7.97
N ASP A 44 -12.02 20.71 7.61
CA ASP A 44 -11.88 19.85 6.43
C ASP A 44 -12.69 18.55 6.66
N ARG A 45 -13.96 18.58 6.23
CA ARG A 45 -14.91 17.47 6.36
C ARG A 45 -14.36 16.19 5.74
N GLY A 46 -13.66 16.30 4.62
CA GLY A 46 -13.06 15.13 3.95
C GLY A 46 -11.94 14.52 4.78
N LEU A 47 -11.09 15.34 5.39
CA LEU A 47 -10.05 14.87 6.32
C LEU A 47 -10.67 14.17 7.53
N TRP A 48 -11.72 14.76 8.10
CA TRP A 48 -12.42 14.20 9.25
C TRP A 48 -13.03 12.83 8.94
N ILE A 49 -13.74 12.68 7.80
CA ILE A 49 -14.34 11.41 7.35
C ILE A 49 -13.26 10.35 7.18
N THR A 50 -12.16 10.67 6.46
CA THR A 50 -11.07 9.74 6.24
C THR A 50 -10.43 9.30 7.57
N ARG A 51 -10.12 10.25 8.48
CA ARG A 51 -9.57 9.91 9.80
C ARG A 51 -10.51 9.03 10.62
N ARG A 52 -11.81 9.27 10.58
CA ARG A 52 -12.81 8.45 11.27
C ARG A 52 -12.83 7.03 10.73
N ALA A 53 -12.76 6.84 9.40
CA ALA A 53 -12.68 5.52 8.78
C ALA A 53 -11.41 4.77 9.19
N ILE A 54 -10.24 5.42 9.07
CA ILE A 54 -8.97 4.84 9.52
C ILE A 54 -9.04 4.44 10.99
N ARG A 55 -9.52 5.32 11.89
CA ARG A 55 -9.65 5.02 13.32
C ARG A 55 -10.51 3.80 13.59
N ARG A 56 -11.65 3.67 12.89
CA ARG A 56 -12.54 2.49 13.05
C ARG A 56 -11.85 1.20 12.61
N GLN A 57 -11.13 1.22 11.49
CA GLN A 57 -10.40 0.04 11.01
C GLN A 57 -9.29 -0.34 11.99
N LEU A 58 -8.46 0.60 12.42
CA LEU A 58 -7.35 0.35 13.35
C LEU A 58 -7.85 -0.11 14.72
N ALA A 59 -8.97 0.43 15.22
CA ALA A 59 -9.57 0.00 16.49
C ALA A 59 -10.07 -1.45 16.43
N ALA A 60 -10.48 -1.93 15.25
CA ALA A 60 -10.90 -3.32 15.05
C ALA A 60 -9.73 -4.29 14.78
N MET A 61 -8.55 -3.74 14.49
CA MET A 61 -7.30 -4.48 14.24
C MET A 61 -6.19 -3.95 15.16
N PRO A 62 -6.33 -4.08 16.52
CA PRO A 62 -5.31 -3.57 17.43
C PRO A 62 -3.96 -4.23 17.14
N HIS A 63 -2.96 -3.41 16.83
CA HIS A 63 -1.60 -3.83 16.53
C HIS A 63 -0.64 -2.65 16.69
N ASP A 64 0.64 -2.92 16.98
CA ASP A 64 1.63 -1.88 17.28
C ASP A 64 2.05 -1.12 16.03
N LEU A 65 2.35 -1.84 14.96
CA LEU A 65 2.88 -1.29 13.72
C LEU A 65 2.05 -1.75 12.51
N PHE A 66 1.86 -0.84 11.60
CA PHE A 66 1.19 -1.09 10.32
C PHE A 66 2.11 -0.72 9.18
N LEU A 67 2.28 -1.64 8.24
CA LEU A 67 2.91 -1.33 6.96
C LEU A 67 1.88 -0.66 6.05
N ILE A 68 2.22 0.53 5.56
CA ILE A 68 1.41 1.24 4.56
C ILE A 68 2.14 1.22 3.24
N ARG A 69 1.47 0.74 2.21
CA ARG A 69 1.97 0.71 0.84
C ARG A 69 1.06 1.52 -0.07
N LEU A 70 1.66 2.35 -0.89
CA LEU A 70 0.99 3.12 -1.93
C LEU A 70 1.33 2.51 -3.29
N ILE A 71 0.32 2.12 -4.07
CA ILE A 71 0.51 1.54 -5.40
C ILE A 71 -0.24 2.41 -6.40
N HIS A 72 0.50 3.04 -7.31
CA HIS A 72 -0.09 3.84 -8.37
C HIS A 72 -0.70 2.93 -9.44
N GLN A 73 -2.00 3.03 -9.65
CA GLN A 73 -2.76 2.03 -10.42
C GLN A 73 -2.45 2.03 -11.91
N ALA A 74 -2.24 3.18 -12.54
CA ALA A 74 -1.91 3.25 -13.96
C ALA A 74 -0.51 2.72 -14.28
N THR A 75 0.47 2.91 -13.38
CA THR A 75 1.86 2.48 -13.60
C THR A 75 2.19 1.16 -12.91
N ARG A 76 1.30 0.64 -12.06
CA ARG A 76 1.51 -0.53 -11.18
C ARG A 76 2.78 -0.44 -10.32
N ARG A 77 3.31 0.76 -10.10
CA ARG A 77 4.52 0.99 -9.31
C ARG A 77 4.15 1.32 -7.87
N SER A 78 4.86 0.69 -6.94
CA SER A 78 4.82 1.12 -5.54
C SER A 78 5.50 2.47 -5.40
N PHE A 79 4.92 3.35 -4.58
CA PHE A 79 5.59 4.59 -4.19
C PHE A 79 6.85 4.24 -3.39
N PRO A 80 7.99 4.93 -3.62
CA PRO A 80 9.24 4.59 -2.94
C PRO A 80 9.10 4.68 -1.42
N GLY A 81 9.54 3.63 -0.74
CA GLY A 81 9.55 3.52 0.71
C GLY A 81 8.25 2.95 1.28
N GLU A 82 8.28 1.68 1.65
CA GLU A 82 7.34 1.12 2.60
C GLU A 82 7.51 1.87 3.92
N ARG A 83 6.40 2.25 4.53
CA ARG A 83 6.43 3.00 5.78
C ARG A 83 5.73 2.23 6.87
N LEU A 84 6.44 2.01 7.96
CA LEU A 84 5.88 1.47 9.18
C LEU A 84 5.39 2.63 10.05
N TRP A 85 4.13 2.57 10.44
CA TRP A 85 3.50 3.56 11.30
C TRP A 85 2.71 2.93 12.42
N THR A 86 2.77 3.52 13.59
CA THR A 86 1.83 3.22 14.67
C THR A 86 0.43 3.77 14.33
N ALA A 87 -0.60 3.24 14.98
CA ALA A 87 -1.97 3.77 14.84
C ALA A 87 -2.04 5.29 15.09
N THR A 88 -1.31 5.78 16.10
CA THR A 88 -1.24 7.21 16.43
C THR A 88 -0.62 8.03 15.29
N GLN A 89 0.46 7.53 14.68
CA GLN A 89 1.11 8.20 13.54
C GLN A 89 0.21 8.22 12.30
N LEU A 90 -0.51 7.12 12.02
CA LEU A 90 -1.47 7.06 10.91
C LEU A 90 -2.63 8.05 11.08
N LEU A 91 -3.05 8.33 12.31
CA LEU A 91 -4.14 9.25 12.62
C LEU A 91 -3.72 10.73 12.67
N LYS A 92 -2.43 11.06 12.53
CA LYS A 92 -2.00 12.48 12.47
C LYS A 92 -2.62 13.18 11.25
N PRO A 93 -3.16 14.39 11.39
CA PRO A 93 -3.75 15.13 10.26
C PRO A 93 -2.82 15.27 9.06
N ALA A 94 -1.53 15.50 9.30
CA ALA A 94 -0.52 15.63 8.25
C ALA A 94 -0.36 14.30 7.47
N THR A 95 -0.31 13.16 8.15
CA THR A 95 -0.21 11.84 7.53
C THR A 95 -1.43 11.56 6.65
N VAL A 96 -2.64 11.81 7.18
CA VAL A 96 -3.87 11.58 6.41
C VAL A 96 -3.96 12.51 5.20
N ARG A 97 -3.56 13.79 5.33
CA ARG A 97 -3.48 14.70 4.17
C ARG A 97 -2.53 14.18 3.11
N PHE A 98 -1.34 13.74 3.51
CA PHE A 98 -0.36 13.13 2.59
C PHE A 98 -0.97 11.93 1.85
N LEU A 99 -1.57 10.97 2.55
CA LEU A 99 -2.18 9.80 1.93
C LEU A 99 -3.33 10.17 0.99
N ARG A 100 -4.15 11.17 1.34
CA ARG A 100 -5.23 11.68 0.49
C ARG A 100 -4.71 12.32 -0.80
N VAL A 101 -3.61 13.06 -0.73
CA VAL A 101 -2.95 13.61 -1.92
C VAL A 101 -2.49 12.47 -2.83
N ARG A 102 -1.75 11.48 -2.30
CA ARG A 102 -1.31 10.32 -3.09
C ARG A 102 -2.48 9.54 -3.70
N ASN A 103 -3.58 9.39 -2.95
CA ASN A 103 -4.77 8.69 -3.47
C ASN A 103 -5.42 9.48 -4.63
N ARG A 104 -5.51 10.81 -4.55
CA ARG A 104 -5.99 11.66 -5.67
C ARG A 104 -5.09 11.57 -6.91
N GLU A 105 -3.79 11.38 -6.71
CA GLU A 105 -2.81 11.18 -7.78
C GLU A 105 -2.84 9.76 -8.38
N GLY A 106 -3.84 8.95 -8.04
CA GLY A 106 -4.04 7.62 -8.60
C GLY A 106 -3.38 6.48 -7.82
N CYS A 107 -2.91 6.72 -6.59
CA CYS A 107 -2.39 5.67 -5.72
C CYS A 107 -3.51 5.03 -4.91
N ASP A 108 -3.59 3.71 -4.90
CA ASP A 108 -4.32 2.95 -3.88
C ASP A 108 -3.51 2.92 -2.58
N VAL A 109 -4.22 2.98 -1.45
CA VAL A 109 -3.63 2.94 -0.12
C VAL A 109 -3.90 1.58 0.49
N TYR A 110 -2.83 0.83 0.75
CA TYR A 110 -2.89 -0.49 1.35
C TYR A 110 -2.33 -0.48 2.76
N ILE A 111 -2.82 -1.41 3.58
CA ILE A 111 -2.42 -1.62 4.97
C ILE A 111 -2.17 -3.10 5.23
N TRP A 112 -1.21 -3.38 6.09
CA TRP A 112 -0.98 -4.70 6.66
C TRP A 112 -0.51 -4.55 8.12
N PRO A 113 -1.10 -5.25 9.11
CA PRO A 113 -0.59 -5.33 10.48
C PRO A 113 0.79 -6.00 10.43
N TYR A 114 1.83 -5.25 10.73
CA TYR A 114 3.21 -5.66 10.48
C TYR A 114 3.76 -6.52 11.59
N ALA A 115 4.26 -7.69 11.23
CA ALA A 115 5.17 -8.49 12.06
C ALA A 115 6.36 -8.89 11.19
N GLU A 116 7.57 -8.79 11.75
CA GLU A 116 8.79 -9.13 11.04
C GLU A 116 8.83 -10.65 10.81
N ASP A 117 9.04 -11.06 9.54
CA ASP A 117 9.13 -12.47 9.10
C ASP A 117 7.97 -13.40 9.50
N HIS A 118 6.88 -12.86 10.05
CA HIS A 118 5.71 -13.59 10.49
C HIS A 118 4.42 -12.88 10.05
N ASN A 119 3.31 -13.59 10.09
CA ASN A 119 1.99 -12.97 10.04
C ASN A 119 1.55 -12.59 11.45
N SER A 120 0.97 -11.42 11.60
CA SER A 120 0.52 -10.87 12.89
C SER A 120 -0.76 -11.51 13.45
N GLY A 121 -1.17 -12.64 12.95
CA GLY A 121 -2.42 -13.31 13.34
C GLY A 121 -3.67 -12.83 12.59
N TYR A 122 -3.51 -11.92 11.64
CA TYR A 122 -4.61 -11.42 10.80
C TYR A 122 -4.54 -12.03 9.41
N ILE A 123 -5.60 -12.71 9.00
CA ILE A 123 -5.76 -13.30 7.67
C ILE A 123 -6.70 -12.43 6.85
N LEU A 124 -6.29 -12.05 5.64
CA LEU A 124 -7.11 -11.33 4.69
C LEU A 124 -7.74 -12.28 3.68
N LEU A 125 -9.03 -12.10 3.42
CA LEU A 125 -9.73 -12.72 2.31
C LEU A 125 -10.24 -11.64 1.35
N ASP A 126 -9.98 -11.85 0.07
CA ASP A 126 -10.59 -11.09 -1.03
C ASP A 126 -11.83 -11.85 -1.51
N LEU A 127 -13.00 -11.26 -1.29
CA LEU A 127 -14.30 -11.85 -1.57
C LEU A 127 -14.93 -11.11 -2.76
N ASP A 128 -14.44 -11.44 -3.96
CA ASP A 128 -14.91 -10.84 -5.21
C ASP A 128 -16.16 -11.56 -5.71
N GLN A 129 -17.22 -10.80 -5.98
CA GLN A 129 -18.50 -11.31 -6.53
C GLN A 129 -19.19 -12.37 -5.64
N THR A 130 -18.85 -12.46 -4.37
CA THR A 130 -19.55 -13.36 -3.44
C THR A 130 -20.88 -12.75 -2.99
N ALA A 131 -21.86 -13.63 -2.73
CA ALA A 131 -23.15 -13.19 -2.18
C ALA A 131 -22.93 -12.57 -0.78
N PRO A 132 -23.68 -11.54 -0.38
CA PRO A 132 -23.61 -10.96 0.98
C PRO A 132 -23.79 -11.99 2.10
N SER A 133 -24.50 -13.09 1.86
CA SER A 133 -24.68 -14.21 2.77
C SER A 133 -23.39 -14.94 3.15
N VAL A 134 -22.29 -14.74 2.42
CA VAL A 134 -21.00 -15.31 2.80
C VAL A 134 -20.55 -14.85 4.19
N LEU A 135 -20.85 -13.60 4.56
CA LEU A 135 -20.51 -13.08 5.89
C LEU A 135 -21.30 -13.79 7.00
N GLU A 136 -22.58 -14.10 6.76
CA GLU A 136 -23.42 -14.87 7.68
C GLU A 136 -22.87 -16.28 7.86
N THR A 137 -22.44 -16.92 6.78
CA THR A 137 -21.81 -18.24 6.81
C THR A 137 -20.48 -18.19 7.57
N MET A 138 -19.66 -17.15 7.39
CA MET A 138 -18.43 -16.94 8.17
C MET A 138 -18.73 -16.84 9.68
N TRP A 139 -19.78 -16.10 10.05
CA TRP A 139 -20.22 -15.97 11.43
C TRP A 139 -20.72 -17.29 12.01
N ALA A 140 -21.53 -18.02 11.26
CA ALA A 140 -22.04 -19.32 11.68
C ALA A 140 -20.90 -20.34 11.95
N ASN A 141 -19.85 -20.30 11.12
CA ASN A 141 -18.68 -21.18 11.23
C ASN A 141 -17.65 -20.71 12.29
N GLY A 142 -17.89 -19.59 12.97
CA GLY A 142 -16.95 -19.05 13.95
C GLY A 142 -15.73 -18.35 13.33
N HIS A 143 -15.76 -18.04 12.04
CA HIS A 143 -14.69 -17.32 11.33
C HIS A 143 -15.05 -15.85 11.16
N GLU A 144 -15.52 -15.20 12.22
CA GLU A 144 -16.01 -13.84 12.21
C GLU A 144 -14.92 -12.85 11.79
N PRO A 145 -15.16 -12.04 10.72
CA PRO A 145 -14.23 -10.99 10.37
C PRO A 145 -14.22 -9.88 11.43
N CYS A 146 -13.02 -9.45 11.84
CA CYS A 146 -12.86 -8.24 12.66
C CYS A 146 -13.08 -6.97 11.86
N VAL A 147 -12.75 -6.97 10.54
CA VAL A 147 -13.01 -5.88 9.61
C VAL A 147 -13.55 -6.43 8.29
N VAL A 148 -14.63 -5.82 7.80
CA VAL A 148 -15.13 -6.04 6.44
C VAL A 148 -15.15 -4.69 5.74
N LEU A 149 -14.49 -4.63 4.59
CA LEU A 149 -14.46 -3.46 3.71
C LEU A 149 -15.18 -3.76 2.42
N GLN A 150 -16.02 -2.84 1.96
CA GLN A 150 -16.45 -2.78 0.58
C GLN A 150 -15.45 -1.94 -0.20
N THR A 151 -14.66 -2.57 -1.08
CA THR A 151 -13.61 -1.90 -1.85
C THR A 151 -14.13 -1.28 -3.15
N SER A 152 -15.23 -1.82 -3.68
CA SER A 152 -16.05 -1.33 -4.79
C SER A 152 -17.38 -2.09 -4.78
N PRO A 153 -18.39 -1.70 -5.57
CA PRO A 153 -19.64 -2.47 -5.67
C PRO A 153 -19.36 -3.94 -6.01
N GLY A 154 -19.92 -4.87 -5.21
CA GLY A 154 -19.73 -6.32 -5.39
C GLY A 154 -18.38 -6.88 -4.95
N HIS A 155 -17.48 -6.10 -4.36
CA HIS A 155 -16.16 -6.54 -3.92
C HIS A 155 -15.93 -6.23 -2.45
N LEU A 156 -15.66 -7.29 -1.68
CA LEU A 156 -15.41 -7.20 -0.25
C LEU A 156 -13.99 -7.64 0.08
N GLN A 157 -13.43 -7.10 1.15
CA GLN A 157 -12.24 -7.61 1.83
C GLN A 157 -12.60 -7.88 3.29
N ALA A 158 -12.28 -9.07 3.76
CA ALA A 158 -12.54 -9.48 5.13
C ALA A 158 -11.23 -9.81 5.86
N TRP A 159 -10.95 -9.11 6.95
CA TRP A 159 -9.86 -9.42 7.86
C TRP A 159 -10.38 -10.30 9.00
N ILE A 160 -9.75 -11.44 9.22
CA ILE A 160 -10.06 -12.38 10.29
C ILE A 160 -8.90 -12.40 11.26
N HIS A 161 -9.13 -12.11 12.53
CA HIS A 161 -8.13 -12.21 13.58
C HIS A 161 -8.16 -13.62 14.16
N VAL A 162 -7.24 -14.48 13.74
CA VAL A 162 -7.23 -15.91 14.09
C VAL A 162 -6.33 -16.23 15.27
N SER A 163 -5.35 -15.37 15.59
CA SER A 163 -4.40 -15.59 16.68
C SER A 163 -3.86 -14.27 17.24
N THR A 164 -3.65 -14.19 18.55
CA THR A 164 -2.90 -13.10 19.19
C THR A 164 -1.39 -13.31 19.10
N LEU A 165 -0.94 -14.51 18.75
CA LEU A 165 0.47 -14.83 18.54
C LEU A 165 0.81 -14.73 17.05
N PRO A 166 2.04 -14.32 16.71
CA PRO A 166 2.51 -14.33 15.35
C PRO A 166 2.47 -15.74 14.74
N LEU A 167 2.04 -15.84 13.49
CA LEU A 167 1.93 -17.09 12.75
C LEU A 167 3.09 -17.25 11.77
N GLN A 168 3.59 -18.47 11.65
CA GLN A 168 4.55 -18.81 10.61
C GLN A 168 3.97 -18.54 9.20
N PRO A 169 4.77 -18.06 8.23
CA PRO A 169 4.31 -17.71 6.90
C PRO A 169 3.52 -18.83 6.18
N ASN A 170 3.99 -20.06 6.29
CA ASN A 170 3.35 -21.24 5.69
C ASN A 170 1.99 -21.53 6.34
N VAL A 171 1.88 -21.41 7.66
CA VAL A 171 0.63 -21.62 8.42
C VAL A 171 -0.38 -20.54 8.03
N ALA A 172 -0.01 -19.26 8.07
CA ALA A 172 -0.90 -18.18 7.69
C ALA A 172 -1.39 -18.30 6.23
N THR A 173 -0.48 -18.66 5.30
CA THR A 173 -0.84 -18.92 3.91
C THR A 173 -1.79 -20.11 3.76
N ALA A 174 -1.57 -21.19 4.52
CA ALA A 174 -2.44 -22.37 4.47
C ALA A 174 -3.83 -22.04 5.00
N ILE A 175 -3.95 -21.29 6.10
CA ILE A 175 -5.22 -20.79 6.63
C ILE A 175 -5.92 -19.92 5.58
N GLY A 176 -5.21 -18.97 4.96
CA GLY A 176 -5.76 -18.12 3.91
C GLY A 176 -6.33 -18.91 2.75
N LYS A 177 -5.60 -19.93 2.27
CA LYS A 177 -6.06 -20.85 1.21
C LYS A 177 -7.27 -21.66 1.61
N HIS A 178 -7.28 -22.21 2.82
CA HIS A 178 -8.41 -22.95 3.34
C HIS A 178 -9.67 -22.07 3.37
N LEU A 179 -9.58 -20.90 3.98
CA LEU A 179 -10.70 -19.96 4.07
C LEU A 179 -11.17 -19.47 2.70
N ALA A 180 -10.23 -19.18 1.76
CA ALA A 180 -10.60 -18.81 0.40
C ALA A 180 -11.35 -19.94 -0.31
N GLY A 181 -10.94 -21.19 -0.12
CA GLY A 181 -11.66 -22.36 -0.66
C GLY A 181 -13.05 -22.53 -0.09
N VAL A 182 -13.23 -22.31 1.23
CA VAL A 182 -14.53 -22.44 1.91
C VAL A 182 -15.50 -21.31 1.51
N TYR A 183 -15.01 -20.08 1.36
CA TYR A 183 -15.86 -18.90 1.18
C TYR A 183 -15.84 -18.33 -0.25
N GLY A 184 -15.22 -19.03 -1.19
CA GLY A 184 -15.15 -18.56 -2.58
C GLY A 184 -14.24 -17.32 -2.77
N GLY A 185 -13.26 -17.14 -1.89
CA GLY A 185 -12.30 -16.06 -2.00
C GLY A 185 -11.26 -16.30 -3.09
N ASP A 186 -10.54 -15.23 -3.49
CA ASP A 186 -9.45 -15.31 -4.46
C ASP A 186 -8.24 -16.07 -3.89
N SER A 187 -7.99 -17.27 -4.40
CA SER A 187 -6.87 -18.11 -3.97
C SER A 187 -5.49 -17.52 -4.29
N ALA A 188 -5.40 -16.60 -5.25
CA ALA A 188 -4.17 -15.88 -5.57
C ALA A 188 -3.84 -14.79 -4.55
N SER A 189 -4.82 -14.39 -3.74
CA SER A 189 -4.71 -13.35 -2.71
C SER A 189 -4.57 -13.92 -1.29
N THR A 190 -3.98 -15.12 -1.13
CA THR A 190 -3.87 -15.82 0.16
C THR A 190 -2.47 -15.86 0.75
N ASP A 191 -1.53 -15.10 0.20
CA ASP A 191 -0.18 -14.98 0.77
C ASP A 191 -0.23 -14.35 2.18
N TRP A 192 0.59 -14.84 3.09
CA TRP A 192 0.69 -14.38 4.48
C TRP A 192 0.98 -12.88 4.64
N ARG A 193 1.56 -12.22 3.62
CA ARG A 193 1.81 -10.77 3.51
C ARG A 193 0.76 -10.04 2.69
N HIS A 194 -0.38 -10.65 2.43
CA HIS A 194 -1.36 -10.02 1.56
C HIS A 194 -1.85 -8.69 2.14
N LEU A 195 -1.82 -7.66 1.29
CA LEU A 195 -2.14 -6.29 1.67
C LEU A 195 -3.62 -6.01 1.44
N GLY A 196 -4.33 -5.64 2.50
CA GLY A 196 -5.70 -5.14 2.38
C GLY A 196 -5.75 -3.63 2.15
N ARG A 197 -6.89 -3.14 1.74
CA ARG A 197 -7.10 -1.70 1.55
C ARG A 197 -7.27 -0.98 2.88
N LEU A 198 -6.81 0.27 2.92
CA LEU A 198 -7.10 1.18 4.02
C LEU A 198 -8.41 1.92 3.75
N ALA A 199 -9.33 1.87 4.71
CA ALA A 199 -10.64 2.51 4.62
C ALA A 199 -10.53 4.05 4.57
N GLY A 200 -11.51 4.69 3.90
CA GLY A 200 -11.60 6.15 3.81
C GLY A 200 -10.80 6.75 2.66
N PHE A 201 -10.34 5.92 1.72
CA PHE A 201 -9.73 6.30 0.46
C PHE A 201 -10.55 5.76 -0.72
N THR A 202 -10.25 6.23 -1.92
CA THR A 202 -10.90 5.72 -3.13
C THR A 202 -10.08 4.61 -3.77
N ASN A 203 -10.76 3.63 -4.37
CA ASN A 203 -10.16 2.56 -5.16
C ASN A 203 -9.83 3.11 -6.55
N GLN A 204 -8.55 3.24 -6.87
CA GLN A 204 -8.08 3.86 -8.10
C GLN A 204 -7.96 2.90 -9.29
N LYS A 205 -8.34 1.62 -9.12
CA LYS A 205 -8.38 0.67 -10.23
C LYS A 205 -9.37 1.14 -11.29
N SER A 206 -8.93 1.23 -12.56
CA SER A 206 -9.74 1.73 -13.67
C SER A 206 -11.00 0.90 -13.89
N GLU A 207 -10.88 -0.42 -13.77
CA GLU A 207 -11.96 -1.40 -13.93
C GLU A 207 -13.02 -1.36 -12.83
N ARG A 208 -12.75 -0.62 -11.76
CA ARG A 208 -13.68 -0.46 -10.62
C ARG A 208 -14.40 0.88 -10.59
N ARG A 209 -14.17 1.74 -11.58
CA ARG A 209 -14.86 3.03 -11.65
C ARG A 209 -16.36 2.84 -11.80
N THR A 210 -17.12 3.74 -11.19
CA THR A 210 -18.59 3.80 -11.36
C THR A 210 -18.95 4.20 -12.79
N GLY A 211 -20.20 3.96 -13.20
CA GLY A 211 -20.69 4.38 -14.52
C GLY A 211 -20.48 5.88 -14.82
N ASN A 212 -20.40 6.71 -13.79
CA ASN A 212 -20.10 8.15 -13.89
C ASN A 212 -18.59 8.47 -13.85
N GLY A 213 -17.72 7.47 -13.96
CA GLY A 213 -16.26 7.63 -13.99
C GLY A 213 -15.58 7.87 -12.62
N TYR A 214 -16.34 7.92 -11.53
CA TYR A 214 -15.78 8.15 -10.19
C TYR A 214 -15.13 6.88 -9.61
N ALA A 215 -13.99 7.06 -8.94
CA ALA A 215 -13.36 6.00 -8.16
C ALA A 215 -14.20 5.71 -6.89
N PRO A 216 -14.62 4.45 -6.65
CA PRO A 216 -15.46 4.10 -5.52
C PRO A 216 -14.70 4.25 -4.19
N TRP A 217 -15.42 4.62 -3.14
CA TRP A 217 -14.88 4.70 -1.79
C TRP A 217 -14.70 3.31 -1.18
N VAL A 218 -13.56 3.09 -0.53
CA VAL A 218 -13.33 1.95 0.36
C VAL A 218 -14.06 2.22 1.67
N LYS A 219 -15.19 1.54 1.87
CA LYS A 219 -16.10 1.74 2.99
C LYS A 219 -15.98 0.61 4.00
N ILE A 220 -16.10 0.93 5.29
CA ILE A 220 -16.23 -0.08 6.33
C ILE A 220 -17.69 -0.54 6.38
N VAL A 221 -17.90 -1.81 6.09
CA VAL A 221 -19.18 -2.51 6.31
C VAL A 221 -19.28 -2.92 7.78
N GLN A 222 -18.24 -3.58 8.30
CA GLN A 222 -18.16 -4.02 9.68
C GLN A 222 -16.75 -3.73 10.23
N ALA A 223 -16.67 -3.36 11.52
CA ALA A 223 -15.42 -3.23 12.25
C ALA A 223 -15.69 -3.52 13.74
N ARG A 224 -15.17 -4.66 14.23
CA ARG A 224 -15.30 -5.12 15.61
C ARG A 224 -14.02 -5.86 16.00
N ALA A 225 -13.32 -5.38 17.02
CA ALA A 225 -12.14 -6.05 17.52
C ALA A 225 -12.51 -7.40 18.17
N GLY A 226 -11.60 -8.36 18.08
CA GLY A 226 -11.73 -9.66 18.71
C GLY A 226 -11.15 -10.77 17.84
N LEU A 227 -10.83 -11.88 18.47
CA LEU A 227 -10.48 -13.12 17.80
C LEU A 227 -11.73 -13.78 17.21
N ALA A 228 -11.57 -14.44 16.09
CA ALA A 228 -12.57 -15.34 15.54
C ALA A 228 -12.73 -16.53 16.48
N ARG A 229 -13.99 -16.91 16.83
CA ARG A 229 -14.28 -18.01 17.76
C ARG A 229 -13.66 -19.34 17.33
N GLY A 230 -13.67 -19.61 16.02
CA GLY A 230 -13.08 -20.79 15.42
C GLY A 230 -11.58 -20.66 15.10
N GLY A 231 -10.91 -19.57 15.50
CA GLY A 231 -9.51 -19.31 15.15
C GLY A 231 -8.57 -20.40 15.60
N GLU A 232 -8.71 -20.90 16.82
CA GLU A 232 -7.87 -21.97 17.36
C GLU A 232 -8.12 -23.31 16.65
N ALA A 233 -9.38 -23.68 16.42
CA ALA A 233 -9.73 -24.90 15.68
C ALA A 233 -9.18 -24.85 14.24
N LEU A 234 -9.21 -23.67 13.63
CA LEU A 234 -8.64 -23.43 12.30
C LEU A 234 -7.12 -23.62 12.29
N LEU A 235 -6.40 -23.09 13.29
CA LEU A 235 -4.97 -23.32 13.46
C LEU A 235 -4.64 -24.80 13.61
N GLN A 236 -5.37 -25.52 14.49
CA GLN A 236 -5.17 -26.93 14.70
C GLN A 236 -5.43 -27.74 13.43
N SER A 237 -6.49 -27.45 12.69
CA SER A 237 -6.84 -28.16 11.45
C SER A 237 -5.74 -28.05 10.38
N VAL A 238 -5.11 -26.89 10.25
CA VAL A 238 -4.03 -26.66 9.29
C VAL A 238 -2.71 -27.30 9.75
N MET A 239 -2.46 -27.38 11.07
CA MET A 239 -1.25 -28.01 11.61
C MET A 239 -1.31 -29.55 11.55
N ILE A 240 -2.51 -30.14 11.64
CA ILE A 240 -2.73 -31.60 11.60
C ILE A 240 -2.77 -32.14 10.17
N MET A 241 -3.11 -31.29 9.17
CA MET A 241 -3.07 -31.72 7.77
C MET A 241 -1.62 -32.03 7.38
N PRO A 242 -1.28 -33.31 7.03
CA PRO A 242 0.04 -33.60 6.48
C PRO A 242 0.20 -32.70 5.26
N GLY A 243 1.25 -31.89 5.26
CA GLY A 243 1.58 -31.08 4.10
C GLY A 243 1.58 -31.98 2.86
N PRO A 244 1.05 -31.56 1.71
CA PRO A 244 1.11 -32.36 0.50
C PRO A 244 2.55 -32.73 0.28
N ALA A 245 2.81 -34.07 0.31
CA ALA A 245 4.13 -34.63 0.05
C ALA A 245 4.66 -34.03 -1.25
N GLY A 246 5.75 -33.29 -1.13
CA GLY A 246 6.67 -32.89 -2.18
C GLY A 246 6.07 -32.63 -3.57
N THR A 247 5.32 -31.57 -3.75
CA THR A 247 5.23 -30.88 -5.03
C THR A 247 5.78 -29.48 -4.82
N GLU A 248 7.02 -29.30 -5.24
CA GLU A 248 7.65 -27.99 -5.43
C GLU A 248 6.72 -27.13 -6.30
N ARG A 249 5.88 -26.32 -5.67
CA ARG A 249 5.07 -25.35 -6.39
C ARG A 249 5.90 -24.09 -6.58
N ARG A 250 6.40 -23.95 -7.80
CA ARG A 250 6.84 -22.70 -8.39
C ARG A 250 5.81 -21.62 -8.06
N SER A 251 6.22 -20.62 -7.29
CA SER A 251 5.48 -19.37 -7.13
C SER A 251 5.43 -18.63 -8.47
N HIS A 252 4.34 -18.81 -9.19
CA HIS A 252 4.08 -18.07 -10.42
C HIS A 252 3.51 -16.70 -10.03
N GLY A 253 4.37 -15.70 -10.01
CA GLY A 253 3.96 -14.33 -10.23
C GLY A 253 3.40 -14.25 -11.67
N ALA A 254 2.13 -13.84 -11.78
CA ALA A 254 1.47 -13.64 -13.06
C ALA A 254 2.19 -12.58 -13.89
N ILE A 255 2.93 -13.02 -14.89
CA ILE A 255 3.35 -12.22 -16.03
C ILE A 255 2.97 -12.99 -17.28
N SER A 256 2.07 -12.35 -18.02
CA SER A 256 1.73 -12.46 -19.44
C SER A 256 2.46 -13.53 -20.27
N ARG A 257 1.62 -14.30 -20.94
CA ARG A 257 1.90 -15.29 -21.96
C ARG A 257 2.80 -14.73 -23.07
N TYR A 258 3.95 -15.32 -23.24
CA TYR A 258 4.59 -15.48 -24.54
C TYR A 258 5.10 -16.92 -24.64
N ARG A 259 4.46 -17.69 -25.51
CA ARG A 259 4.78 -19.07 -25.82
C ARG A 259 5.93 -19.06 -26.84
N SER A 260 7.06 -19.63 -26.51
CA SER A 260 7.99 -20.10 -27.50
C SER A 260 8.53 -21.45 -27.06
N ASP A 261 8.08 -22.49 -27.77
CA ASP A 261 8.58 -23.84 -27.68
C ASP A 261 10.03 -23.88 -28.20
N ARG A 262 10.97 -24.13 -27.28
CA ARG A 262 12.26 -24.80 -27.57
C ARG A 262 12.85 -25.32 -26.27
N PRO A 263 13.25 -26.59 -26.18
CA PRO A 263 14.00 -27.10 -25.04
C PRO A 263 15.41 -26.49 -25.05
N ALA A 264 15.74 -25.76 -23.96
CA ALA A 264 17.07 -25.23 -23.80
C ALA A 264 18.03 -26.31 -23.33
N PRO A 265 19.22 -26.40 -23.89
CA PRO A 265 20.27 -27.31 -23.44
C PRO A 265 20.75 -26.89 -22.03
N ARG A 266 21.07 -27.87 -21.20
CA ARG A 266 21.74 -27.68 -19.91
C ARG A 266 23.03 -26.89 -20.14
N SER A 267 23.00 -25.61 -19.76
CA SER A 267 24.17 -24.73 -19.84
C SER A 267 25.16 -25.12 -18.74
N GLN A 268 26.32 -25.59 -19.14
CA GLN A 268 27.50 -25.59 -18.31
C GLN A 268 27.75 -24.14 -17.86
N ALA A 269 28.03 -23.92 -16.57
CA ALA A 269 28.34 -22.61 -16.05
C ALA A 269 29.49 -21.99 -16.87
N ALA A 270 29.21 -20.82 -17.47
CA ALA A 270 30.25 -20.08 -18.19
C ALA A 270 31.37 -19.72 -17.21
N PRO A 271 32.65 -19.77 -17.63
CA PRO A 271 33.75 -19.39 -16.76
C PRO A 271 33.56 -17.95 -16.25
N LEU A 272 33.84 -17.72 -14.97
CA LEU A 272 33.75 -16.41 -14.35
C LEU A 272 34.66 -15.42 -15.06
N SER A 273 34.14 -14.28 -15.50
CA SER A 273 34.93 -13.25 -16.21
C SER A 273 35.65 -12.30 -15.25
N MET A 274 35.43 -12.42 -13.93
CA MET A 274 35.96 -11.52 -12.92
C MET A 274 36.61 -12.26 -11.76
N ASP A 275 37.75 -11.72 -11.29
CA ASP A 275 38.43 -12.23 -10.10
C ASP A 275 37.60 -11.93 -8.82
N ALA A 276 37.60 -12.90 -7.88
CA ALA A 276 36.87 -12.85 -6.66
C ALA A 276 37.30 -11.70 -5.71
N ALA A 277 38.60 -11.35 -5.69
CA ALA A 277 39.12 -10.25 -4.90
C ALA A 277 38.57 -8.90 -5.42
N LYS A 278 38.60 -8.70 -6.73
CA LYS A 278 38.08 -7.51 -7.40
C LYS A 278 36.56 -7.37 -7.25
N ALA A 279 35.82 -8.47 -7.35
CA ALA A 279 34.39 -8.47 -7.13
C ALA A 279 34.03 -8.02 -5.71
N LYS A 280 34.75 -8.53 -4.70
CA LYS A 280 34.58 -8.14 -3.29
C LYS A 280 34.93 -6.66 -3.06
N GLU A 281 36.01 -6.17 -3.64
CA GLU A 281 36.41 -4.76 -3.56
C GLU A 281 35.30 -3.84 -4.10
N ILE A 282 34.78 -4.14 -5.29
CA ILE A 282 33.69 -3.37 -5.90
C ILE A 282 32.44 -3.36 -4.99
N TYR A 283 32.04 -4.51 -4.49
CA TYR A 283 30.85 -4.64 -3.65
C TYR A 283 31.05 -3.88 -2.33
N GLN A 284 32.18 -4.05 -1.67
CA GLN A 284 32.53 -3.40 -0.42
C GLN A 284 32.64 -1.86 -0.55
N CYS A 285 33.19 -1.37 -1.66
CA CYS A 285 33.24 0.06 -1.97
C CYS A 285 31.84 0.69 -1.90
N TRP A 286 30.84 0.07 -2.50
CA TRP A 286 29.47 0.57 -2.45
C TRP A 286 28.81 0.39 -1.08
N MET A 287 29.12 -0.70 -0.38
CA MET A 287 28.68 -0.92 1.00
C MET A 287 29.14 0.20 1.92
N GLN A 288 30.45 0.55 1.86
CA GLN A 288 31.05 1.63 2.64
C GLN A 288 30.53 2.99 2.23
N ARG A 289 30.48 3.28 0.92
CA ARG A 289 30.01 4.55 0.38
C ARG A 289 28.57 4.88 0.79
N TRP A 290 27.73 3.90 0.86
CA TRP A 290 26.34 4.06 1.31
C TRP A 290 26.13 3.83 2.80
N ARG A 291 27.21 3.49 3.52
CA ARG A 291 27.21 3.20 4.97
C ARG A 291 26.13 2.18 5.32
N ILE A 292 26.03 1.09 4.55
CA ILE A 292 24.93 0.11 4.69
C ILE A 292 24.94 -0.51 6.09
N SER A 293 26.11 -0.94 6.59
CA SER A 293 26.23 -1.57 7.92
C SER A 293 25.97 -0.61 9.08
N GLU A 294 26.17 0.71 8.88
CA GLU A 294 25.89 1.73 9.89
C GLU A 294 24.40 2.13 9.92
N ARG A 295 23.77 2.09 8.74
CA ARG A 295 22.38 2.55 8.56
C ARG A 295 21.34 1.46 8.79
N PHE A 296 21.72 0.20 8.64
CA PHE A 296 20.85 -0.95 8.75
C PHE A 296 21.50 -2.05 9.59
N THR A 297 20.92 -2.37 10.73
CA THR A 297 21.39 -3.44 11.63
C THR A 297 21.24 -4.82 10.97
N GLN A 298 20.19 -5.00 10.17
CA GLN A 298 19.94 -6.21 9.38
C GLN A 298 19.49 -5.80 7.97
N PRO A 299 20.43 -5.57 7.03
CA PRO A 299 20.08 -5.17 5.68
C PRO A 299 19.44 -6.33 4.91
N ASP A 300 18.38 -6.03 4.16
CA ASP A 300 17.88 -6.93 3.13
C ASP A 300 18.89 -6.97 1.98
N TRP A 301 19.68 -8.03 1.94
CA TRP A 301 20.74 -8.21 0.94
C TRP A 301 20.22 -8.25 -0.48
N SER A 302 18.97 -8.65 -0.72
CA SER A 302 18.37 -8.64 -2.06
C SER A 302 18.11 -7.21 -2.55
N ILE A 303 17.76 -6.32 -1.64
CA ILE A 303 17.62 -4.89 -1.94
C ILE A 303 18.99 -4.25 -2.16
N VAL A 304 19.97 -4.57 -1.33
CA VAL A 304 21.34 -4.06 -1.47
C VAL A 304 21.95 -4.51 -2.80
N ASP A 305 21.80 -5.79 -3.15
CA ASP A 305 22.24 -6.34 -4.43
C ASP A 305 21.60 -5.61 -5.62
N LEU A 306 20.30 -5.33 -5.54
CA LEU A 306 19.61 -4.58 -6.60
C LEU A 306 20.13 -3.15 -6.73
N TRP A 307 20.44 -2.47 -5.61
CA TRP A 307 21.02 -1.13 -5.64
C TRP A 307 22.41 -1.13 -6.25
N ILE A 308 23.26 -2.08 -5.86
CA ILE A 308 24.62 -2.24 -6.40
C ILE A 308 24.55 -2.57 -7.90
N ALA A 309 23.71 -3.53 -8.31
CA ALA A 309 23.52 -3.88 -9.72
C ALA A 309 23.11 -2.67 -10.56
N ARG A 310 22.13 -1.88 -10.08
CA ARG A 310 21.69 -0.66 -10.77
C ARG A 310 22.82 0.36 -10.92
N LYS A 311 23.62 0.53 -9.87
CA LYS A 311 24.73 1.48 -9.89
C LYS A 311 25.81 1.06 -10.86
N LEU A 312 26.22 -0.22 -10.83
CA LEU A 312 27.24 -0.75 -11.73
C LEU A 312 26.80 -0.68 -13.20
N LEU A 313 25.55 -1.05 -13.50
CA LEU A 313 24.98 -0.88 -14.84
C LEU A 313 24.92 0.58 -15.28
N SER A 314 24.59 1.51 -14.37
CA SER A 314 24.58 2.93 -14.69
C SER A 314 25.98 3.52 -14.97
N GLN A 315 27.03 2.84 -14.51
CA GLN A 315 28.43 3.17 -14.78
C GLN A 315 28.98 2.47 -16.05
N GLY A 316 28.13 1.73 -16.77
CA GLY A 316 28.51 1.07 -18.02
C GLY A 316 29.07 -0.34 -17.84
N MET A 317 29.04 -0.92 -16.63
CA MET A 317 29.49 -2.30 -16.42
C MET A 317 28.56 -3.26 -17.16
N LEU A 318 29.13 -4.27 -17.82
CA LEU A 318 28.37 -5.31 -18.53
C LEU A 318 27.54 -6.14 -17.56
N ALA A 319 26.36 -6.58 -18.01
CA ALA A 319 25.42 -7.34 -17.18
C ALA A 319 26.03 -8.63 -16.60
N GLU A 320 26.89 -9.29 -17.35
CA GLU A 320 27.63 -10.49 -16.95
C GLU A 320 28.60 -10.20 -15.81
N HIS A 321 29.37 -9.12 -15.90
CA HIS A 321 30.28 -8.70 -14.82
C HIS A 321 29.52 -8.30 -13.56
N VAL A 322 28.32 -7.69 -13.69
CA VAL A 322 27.46 -7.37 -12.54
C VAL A 322 26.97 -8.67 -11.88
N GLN A 323 26.61 -9.69 -12.65
CA GLN A 323 26.26 -11.01 -12.10
C GLN A 323 27.44 -11.64 -11.34
N ASP A 324 28.65 -11.53 -11.89
CA ASP A 324 29.86 -12.05 -11.22
C ASP A 324 30.13 -11.30 -9.90
N VAL A 325 30.01 -9.96 -9.86
CA VAL A 325 30.14 -9.18 -8.63
C VAL A 325 29.14 -9.66 -7.57
N LEU A 326 27.88 -9.84 -7.93
CA LEU A 326 26.88 -10.33 -6.98
C LEU A 326 27.13 -11.77 -6.56
N ARG A 327 27.52 -12.64 -7.48
CA ARG A 327 27.82 -14.05 -7.23
C ARG A 327 28.95 -14.24 -6.23
N LEU A 328 30.02 -13.45 -6.40
CA LEU A 328 31.27 -13.62 -5.66
C LEU A 328 31.33 -12.80 -4.37
N ALA A 329 30.55 -11.72 -4.27
CA ALA A 329 30.70 -10.75 -3.19
C ALA A 329 29.44 -10.49 -2.35
N SER A 330 28.26 -10.88 -2.81
CA SER A 330 27.03 -10.68 -2.06
C SER A 330 27.01 -11.53 -0.78
N PRO A 331 26.71 -10.95 0.40
CA PRO A 331 26.71 -11.68 1.66
C PRO A 331 25.75 -12.87 1.66
N HIS A 332 26.22 -14.00 2.22
CA HIS A 332 25.46 -15.24 2.30
C HIS A 332 25.02 -15.87 0.95
N PHE A 333 25.49 -15.36 -0.18
CA PHE A 333 25.28 -15.99 -1.48
C PHE A 333 26.16 -17.24 -1.62
N PRO A 334 25.72 -18.37 -2.19
CA PRO A 334 24.39 -18.60 -2.78
C PRO A 334 23.32 -19.13 -1.80
N ARG A 335 23.69 -19.42 -0.55
CA ARG A 335 22.88 -20.19 0.42
C ARG A 335 21.48 -19.61 0.70
N ARG A 336 21.28 -18.33 0.47
CA ARG A 336 19.99 -17.67 0.70
C ARG A 336 19.00 -17.76 -0.46
N HIS A 337 19.38 -18.45 -1.56
CA HIS A 337 18.54 -18.57 -2.74
C HIS A 337 18.41 -20.03 -3.16
N THR A 338 17.17 -20.44 -3.48
CA THR A 338 16.88 -21.79 -3.97
C THR A 338 17.43 -22.00 -5.38
N ASP A 339 17.36 -20.97 -6.21
CA ASP A 339 17.97 -20.92 -7.55
C ASP A 339 18.83 -19.64 -7.65
N PRO A 340 20.13 -19.75 -7.35
CA PRO A 340 21.05 -18.62 -7.37
C PRO A 340 21.22 -17.97 -8.75
N ASP A 341 21.23 -18.77 -9.82
CA ASP A 341 21.41 -18.26 -11.17
C ASP A 341 20.17 -17.50 -11.68
N ASP A 342 18.99 -18.00 -11.38
CA ASP A 342 17.74 -17.29 -11.66
C ASP A 342 17.65 -15.98 -10.86
N TYR A 343 18.07 -16.00 -9.60
CA TYR A 343 18.14 -14.80 -8.78
C TYR A 343 19.03 -13.71 -9.41
N LEU A 344 20.26 -14.06 -9.81
CA LEU A 344 21.20 -13.13 -10.45
C LEU A 344 20.64 -12.58 -11.75
N ARG A 345 20.12 -13.45 -12.61
CA ARG A 345 19.50 -13.06 -13.88
C ARG A 345 18.35 -12.08 -13.69
N ARG A 346 17.42 -12.36 -12.77
CA ARG A 346 16.29 -11.48 -12.46
C ARG A 346 16.71 -10.16 -11.84
N THR A 347 17.64 -10.18 -10.89
CA THR A 347 18.16 -8.98 -10.24
C THR A 347 18.78 -8.03 -11.25
N VAL A 348 19.64 -8.54 -12.13
CA VAL A 348 20.28 -7.73 -13.17
C VAL A 348 19.28 -7.26 -14.24
N ALA A 349 18.31 -8.10 -14.63
CA ALA A 349 17.26 -7.70 -15.57
C ALA A 349 16.40 -6.56 -15.02
N VAL A 350 15.98 -6.63 -13.76
CA VAL A 350 15.22 -5.55 -13.08
C VAL A 350 16.07 -4.28 -12.93
N ALA A 351 17.36 -4.42 -12.61
CA ALA A 351 18.29 -3.31 -12.54
C ALA A 351 18.42 -2.59 -13.88
N ARG A 352 18.57 -3.33 -14.98
CA ARG A 352 18.69 -2.82 -16.35
C ARG A 352 17.42 -2.11 -16.85
N ALA A 353 16.26 -2.71 -16.65
CA ALA A 353 15.00 -2.14 -17.09
C ALA A 353 14.73 -0.75 -16.47
N ARG A 354 15.15 -0.55 -15.21
CA ARG A 354 15.01 0.73 -14.51
C ARG A 354 16.10 1.75 -14.89
N SER A 355 17.28 1.32 -15.34
CA SER A 355 18.34 2.21 -15.81
C SER A 355 17.99 2.83 -17.16
N LEU A 356 17.38 2.09 -18.08
CA LEU A 356 16.94 2.57 -19.38
C LEU A 356 15.82 3.63 -19.27
N SER A 357 14.92 3.50 -18.28
CA SER A 357 13.84 4.48 -18.06
C SER A 357 14.34 5.84 -17.53
N LEU A 358 15.51 5.91 -16.92
CA LEU A 358 16.16 7.15 -16.46
C LEU A 358 16.97 7.83 -17.56
N SER A 359 17.51 7.07 -18.52
CA SER A 359 18.26 7.60 -19.66
C SER A 359 17.36 8.32 -20.67
N GLN A 360 16.08 7.99 -20.73
CA GLN A 360 15.09 8.63 -21.62
C GLN A 360 14.47 9.92 -21.04
N ARG A 361 14.76 10.26 -19.78
CA ARG A 361 14.23 11.46 -19.12
C ARG A 361 15.36 12.47 -18.84
N SER A 362 15.79 13.19 -19.86
CA SER A 362 16.50 14.48 -19.83
C SER A 362 17.92 14.49 -20.37
N PRO A 363 18.16 15.18 -21.48
CA PRO A 363 19.52 15.55 -21.92
C PRO A 363 20.16 16.67 -21.10
N VAL A 364 19.43 17.37 -20.23
CA VAL A 364 19.87 18.60 -19.56
C VAL A 364 20.69 18.38 -18.26
N PHE A 365 20.78 17.14 -17.76
CA PHE A 365 21.47 16.87 -16.48
C PHE A 365 22.89 16.31 -16.61
N ARG A 366 23.43 16.19 -17.83
CA ARG A 366 24.77 15.58 -18.07
C ARG A 366 25.96 16.51 -17.86
N GLU A 367 25.76 17.83 -17.88
CA GLU A 367 26.90 18.77 -17.84
C GLU A 367 27.33 19.25 -16.44
N LYS A 368 26.53 19.07 -15.40
CA LYS A 368 26.86 19.61 -14.08
C LYS A 368 27.56 18.66 -13.09
N CYS A 369 27.75 17.38 -13.44
CA CYS A 369 28.44 16.42 -12.57
C CYS A 369 29.90 16.13 -12.93
N CYS A 370 30.38 16.51 -14.14
CA CYS A 370 31.77 16.28 -14.52
C CYS A 370 32.75 17.43 -14.13
N ALA A 371 32.26 18.59 -13.68
CA ALA A 371 33.09 19.74 -13.36
C ALA A 371 33.55 19.86 -11.90
N ARG A 372 33.37 18.79 -11.06
CA ARG A 372 33.80 18.80 -9.66
C ARG A 372 34.64 17.59 -9.25
N MET A 373 35.38 17.01 -10.21
CA MET A 373 36.42 16.01 -9.93
C MET A 373 37.58 16.23 -10.94
N LEU A 374 38.26 17.31 -10.80
CA LEU A 374 39.69 17.53 -11.07
C LEU A 374 40.24 18.37 -9.92
#